data_340836e83c6a0fc635158bf7820ae839
#
_entry.id   340836e83c6a0fc635158bf7820ae839
#
_cell.length_a   1.000
_cell.length_b   1.000
_cell.length_c   1.000
_cell.angle_alpha   90.00
_cell.angle_beta   90.00
_cell.angle_gamma   90.00
#
_symmetry.space_group_name_H-M   'P 1'
#
loop_
_entity.id
_entity.type
_entity.pdbx_description
1 polymer ?
#
loop_
_entity_poly.entity_id
_entity_poly.type
_entity_poly.pdbx_seq_one_letter_code
_entity_poly.pdbx_strand_id
1 'polypeptide(L)'
;MILDCDTYDSSCNGGIMESTFEWIKKNGGINFEEDYPYRGYKHSCNKNPSKYADMKVTGYQKLGKQYSTFDPVDENDMKEFLYKTGPLSIAFNGDGIFNYVSGVIDKDESKCPRSGISHAALLVGYGNDPSSGLDFWIVKNNWSTRWGEKGYFRIRRGNGTCGINCYVITATVDFN
;
A
#
# COMPACT_ATOMS: atom_id res chain seq x y z
N MET A 1 -2.58 15.94 -2.29
CA MET A 1 -3.77 16.19 -3.15
C MET A 1 -4.92 15.25 -2.81
N ILE A 2 -4.77 13.95 -2.76
CA ILE A 2 -5.86 12.98 -2.45
C ILE A 2 -6.63 13.41 -1.20
N LEU A 3 -5.94 13.66 -0.07
CA LEU A 3 -6.54 14.04 1.20
C LEU A 3 -7.53 15.20 1.11
N ASP A 4 -7.25 16.18 0.26
CA ASP A 4 -8.03 17.41 0.15
C ASP A 4 -9.12 17.35 -0.91
N CYS A 5 -8.88 16.63 -2.01
CA CYS A 5 -9.67 16.71 -3.22
C CYS A 5 -10.53 15.47 -3.50
N ASP A 6 -10.14 14.32 -2.97
CA ASP A 6 -10.89 13.09 -3.17
C ASP A 6 -12.24 13.18 -2.45
N THR A 7 -13.29 12.93 -3.20
CA THR A 7 -14.69 12.96 -2.74
C THR A 7 -15.29 11.56 -2.59
N TYR A 8 -14.54 10.52 -2.91
CA TYR A 8 -14.99 9.13 -2.80
C TYR A 8 -14.66 8.53 -1.44
N ASP A 9 -13.62 9.07 -0.81
CA ASP A 9 -13.11 8.60 0.47
C ASP A 9 -13.32 9.62 1.60
N SER A 10 -13.06 9.19 2.84
CA SER A 10 -13.36 9.99 4.05
C SER A 10 -12.18 10.87 4.50
N SER A 11 -11.23 11.18 3.61
CA SER A 11 -10.09 12.05 3.91
C SER A 11 -9.27 11.53 5.11
N CYS A 12 -9.12 12.32 6.20
CA CYS A 12 -8.38 11.90 7.40
C CYS A 12 -9.02 10.74 8.16
N ASN A 13 -10.25 10.37 7.85
CA ASN A 13 -10.95 9.25 8.49
C ASN A 13 -10.82 7.93 7.71
N GLY A 14 -9.93 7.91 6.72
CA GLY A 14 -9.62 6.72 5.94
C GLY A 14 -10.28 6.70 4.57
N GLY A 15 -10.05 5.59 3.85
CA GLY A 15 -10.53 5.39 2.50
C GLY A 15 -10.23 3.97 2.01
N ILE A 16 -10.60 3.72 0.77
CA ILE A 16 -10.41 2.44 0.08
C ILE A 16 -9.54 2.68 -1.15
N MET A 17 -8.53 1.84 -1.34
CA MET A 17 -7.52 2.01 -2.40
C MET A 17 -8.15 2.07 -3.80
N GLU A 18 -9.17 1.26 -4.07
CA GLU A 18 -9.90 1.28 -5.34
C GLU A 18 -10.62 2.60 -5.59
N SER A 19 -11.30 3.12 -4.56
CA SER A 19 -11.99 4.42 -4.64
C SER A 19 -11.01 5.51 -5.03
N THR A 20 -9.84 5.52 -4.41
CA THR A 20 -8.78 6.47 -4.71
C THR A 20 -8.29 6.34 -6.16
N PHE A 21 -8.05 5.13 -6.67
CA PHE A 21 -7.63 4.95 -8.06
C PHE A 21 -8.71 5.38 -9.06
N GLU A 22 -9.98 5.07 -8.81
CA GLU A 22 -11.08 5.53 -9.64
C GLU A 22 -11.23 7.06 -9.59
N TRP A 23 -11.03 7.66 -8.41
CA TRP A 23 -11.03 9.10 -8.30
C TRP A 23 -9.88 9.75 -9.11
N ILE A 24 -8.64 9.24 -9.01
CA ILE A 24 -7.49 9.75 -9.79
C ILE A 24 -7.77 9.64 -11.29
N LYS A 25 -8.29 8.49 -11.74
CA LYS A 25 -8.69 8.27 -13.13
C LYS A 25 -9.70 9.31 -13.59
N LYS A 26 -10.78 9.51 -12.84
CA LYS A 26 -11.82 10.50 -13.15
C LYS A 26 -11.32 11.94 -13.08
N ASN A 27 -10.41 12.23 -12.15
CA ASN A 27 -9.77 13.53 -12.01
C ASN A 27 -8.83 13.88 -13.17
N GLY A 28 -8.39 12.91 -13.95
CA GLY A 28 -7.48 13.06 -15.07
C GLY A 28 -6.00 13.11 -14.70
N GLY A 29 -5.65 12.88 -13.42
CA GLY A 29 -4.27 12.85 -12.95
C GLY A 29 -4.10 13.26 -11.49
N ILE A 30 -2.85 13.34 -11.08
CA ILE A 30 -2.42 13.69 -9.73
C ILE A 30 -1.17 14.58 -9.78
N ASN A 31 -1.09 15.57 -8.90
CA ASN A 31 0.10 16.41 -8.76
C ASN A 31 1.24 15.64 -8.05
N PHE A 32 2.48 16.00 -8.36
CA PHE A 32 3.64 15.60 -7.57
C PHE A 32 3.59 16.21 -6.16
N GLU A 33 4.31 15.60 -5.21
CA GLU A 33 4.40 16.06 -3.83
C GLU A 33 4.96 17.49 -3.72
N GLU A 34 5.91 17.87 -4.58
CA GLU A 34 6.49 19.21 -4.62
C GLU A 34 5.49 20.30 -5.05
N ASP A 35 4.52 19.95 -5.91
CA ASP A 35 3.48 20.86 -6.39
C ASP A 35 2.22 20.86 -5.50
N TYR A 36 2.03 19.79 -4.73
CA TYR A 36 0.89 19.64 -3.82
C TYR A 36 1.33 18.91 -2.54
N PRO A 37 2.06 19.58 -1.65
CA PRO A 37 2.66 18.94 -0.48
C PRO A 37 1.63 18.45 0.53
N TYR A 38 1.93 17.34 1.18
CA TYR A 38 1.16 16.81 2.31
C TYR A 38 1.29 17.72 3.53
N ARG A 39 0.17 18.11 4.14
CA ARG A 39 0.12 19.06 5.27
C ARG A 39 -0.40 18.46 6.58
N GLY A 40 -0.65 17.15 6.61
CA GLY A 40 -1.07 16.45 7.83
C GLY A 40 -2.55 16.56 8.21
N TYR A 41 -3.32 17.41 7.57
CA TYR A 41 -4.77 17.56 7.76
C TYR A 41 -5.46 18.06 6.49
N LYS A 42 -6.78 17.90 6.41
CA LYS A 42 -7.56 18.29 5.23
C LYS A 42 -7.63 19.81 5.07
N HIS A 43 -7.37 20.25 3.86
CA HIS A 43 -7.52 21.64 3.41
C HIS A 43 -8.55 21.75 2.27
N SER A 44 -8.74 22.98 1.80
CA SER A 44 -9.45 23.21 0.54
C SER A 44 -8.66 22.59 -0.62
N CYS A 45 -9.39 21.96 -1.54
CA CYS A 45 -8.80 21.37 -2.74
C CYS A 45 -8.26 22.48 -3.66
N ASN A 46 -6.97 22.46 -3.93
CA ASN A 46 -6.28 23.44 -4.77
C ASN A 46 -5.45 22.75 -5.85
N LYS A 47 -6.04 21.79 -6.54
CA LYS A 47 -5.39 21.03 -7.61
C LYS A 47 -5.03 21.90 -8.80
N ASN A 48 -3.89 21.62 -9.42
CA ASN A 48 -3.46 22.28 -10.65
C ASN A 48 -3.25 21.22 -11.76
N PRO A 49 -4.19 21.11 -12.70
CA PRO A 49 -4.11 20.11 -13.77
C PRO A 49 -2.90 20.28 -14.70
N SER A 50 -2.35 21.49 -14.85
CA SER A 50 -1.16 21.72 -15.67
C SER A 50 0.14 21.16 -15.07
N LYS A 51 0.07 20.71 -13.81
CA LYS A 51 1.18 20.12 -13.04
C LYS A 51 0.91 18.67 -12.62
N TYR A 52 0.01 18.00 -13.32
CA TYR A 52 -0.17 16.57 -13.10
C TYR A 52 1.06 15.79 -13.59
N ALA A 53 1.35 14.69 -12.92
CA ALA A 53 2.38 13.76 -13.36
C ALA A 53 2.10 13.28 -14.79
N ASP A 54 3.17 13.10 -15.57
CA ASP A 54 3.10 12.65 -16.96
C ASP A 54 2.80 11.14 -17.03
N MET A 55 1.71 10.76 -16.39
CA MET A 55 1.16 9.41 -16.40
C MET A 55 -0.36 9.48 -16.21
N LYS A 56 -1.06 8.56 -16.83
CA LYS A 56 -2.51 8.46 -16.72
C LYS A 56 -2.91 7.18 -16.01
N VAL A 57 -3.59 7.30 -14.87
CA VAL A 57 -4.23 6.16 -14.23
C VAL A 57 -5.45 5.77 -15.06
N THR A 58 -5.46 4.55 -15.59
CA THR A 58 -6.54 4.01 -16.44
C THR A 58 -7.48 3.09 -15.66
N GLY A 59 -7.11 2.69 -14.46
CA GLY A 59 -7.89 1.86 -13.56
C GLY A 59 -7.03 1.22 -12.48
N TYR A 60 -7.44 0.04 -12.07
CA TYR A 60 -6.70 -0.78 -11.11
C TYR A 60 -6.90 -2.26 -11.38
N GLN A 61 -5.99 -3.08 -10.87
CA GLN A 61 -6.09 -4.53 -10.91
C GLN A 61 -5.93 -5.09 -9.49
N LYS A 62 -6.87 -5.93 -9.06
CA LYS A 62 -6.72 -6.77 -7.87
C LYS A 62 -5.97 -8.04 -8.24
N LEU A 63 -5.06 -8.46 -7.36
CA LEU A 63 -4.42 -9.76 -7.45
C LEU A 63 -5.29 -10.79 -6.72
N GLY A 64 -5.33 -12.03 -7.23
CA GLY A 64 -6.12 -13.14 -6.68
C GLY A 64 -7.28 -13.55 -7.56
N LYS A 65 -7.87 -14.72 -7.23
CA LYS A 65 -8.84 -15.40 -8.11
C LYS A 65 -10.25 -14.82 -8.10
N GLN A 66 -10.60 -14.04 -7.10
CA GLN A 66 -11.91 -13.39 -7.00
C GLN A 66 -11.86 -12.16 -6.09
N TYR A 67 -12.82 -11.27 -6.25
CA TYR A 67 -13.03 -10.03 -5.47
C TYR A 67 -13.37 -10.24 -3.98
N SER A 68 -13.03 -11.38 -3.42
CA SER A 68 -13.21 -11.69 -2.01
C SER A 68 -12.01 -11.15 -1.21
N THR A 69 -12.27 -10.31 -0.23
CA THR A 69 -11.28 -9.80 0.72
C THR A 69 -10.61 -10.89 1.55
N PHE A 70 -11.06 -12.13 1.44
CA PHE A 70 -10.63 -13.27 2.26
C PHE A 70 -9.94 -14.38 1.46
N ASP A 71 -9.72 -14.19 0.16
CA ASP A 71 -9.00 -15.17 -0.66
C ASP A 71 -7.53 -14.71 -0.80
N PRO A 72 -6.60 -15.28 0.00
CA PRO A 72 -5.23 -14.81 0.03
C PRO A 72 -4.54 -15.07 -1.31
N VAL A 73 -3.81 -14.07 -1.77
CA VAL A 73 -2.98 -14.17 -2.97
C VAL A 73 -1.77 -15.05 -2.67
N ASP A 74 -1.35 -15.89 -3.62
CA ASP A 74 -0.06 -16.57 -3.53
C ASP A 74 1.07 -15.53 -3.49
N GLU A 75 1.91 -15.60 -2.47
CA GLU A 75 2.99 -14.62 -2.30
C GLU A 75 4.09 -14.73 -3.37
N ASN A 76 4.16 -15.82 -4.12
CA ASN A 76 5.01 -15.91 -5.31
C ASN A 76 4.41 -15.12 -6.48
N ASP A 77 3.09 -15.16 -6.64
CA ASP A 77 2.39 -14.33 -7.63
C ASP A 77 2.58 -12.84 -7.29
N MET A 78 2.48 -12.46 -6.01
CA MET A 78 2.76 -11.10 -5.57
C MET A 78 4.20 -10.66 -5.91
N LYS A 79 5.18 -11.55 -5.69
CA LYS A 79 6.58 -11.30 -6.01
C LYS A 79 6.80 -11.08 -7.51
N GLU A 80 6.21 -11.95 -8.32
CA GLU A 80 6.28 -11.84 -9.77
C GLU A 80 5.64 -10.54 -10.26
N PHE A 81 4.48 -10.21 -9.72
CA PHE A 81 3.75 -8.99 -10.07
C PHE A 81 4.52 -7.73 -9.67
N LEU A 82 5.04 -7.70 -8.44
CA LEU A 82 5.89 -6.61 -7.94
C LEU A 82 7.11 -6.37 -8.85
N TYR A 83 7.74 -7.45 -9.30
CA TYR A 83 8.89 -7.38 -10.21
C TYR A 83 8.52 -6.83 -11.60
N LYS A 84 7.36 -7.24 -12.13
CA LYS A 84 6.92 -6.87 -13.49
C LYS A 84 6.26 -5.50 -13.58
N THR A 85 5.50 -5.11 -12.57
CA THR A 85 4.61 -3.93 -12.63
C THR A 85 5.00 -2.81 -11.68
N GLY A 86 5.86 -3.09 -10.70
CA GLY A 86 6.22 -2.12 -9.66
C GLY A 86 5.41 -2.28 -8.36
N PRO A 87 5.45 -1.27 -7.47
CA PRO A 87 4.88 -1.34 -6.12
C PRO A 87 3.39 -1.72 -6.08
N LEU A 88 3.02 -2.48 -5.03
CA LEU A 88 1.66 -2.94 -4.81
C LEU A 88 1.06 -2.27 -3.56
N SER A 89 -0.15 -1.75 -3.69
CA SER A 89 -0.92 -1.32 -2.52
C SER A 89 -1.50 -2.54 -1.83
N ILE A 90 -1.29 -2.65 -0.53
CA ILE A 90 -1.73 -3.79 0.28
C ILE A 90 -2.56 -3.32 1.47
N ALA A 91 -3.52 -4.13 1.91
CA ALA A 91 -4.19 -3.93 3.18
C ALA A 91 -4.05 -5.19 4.03
N PHE A 92 -3.79 -5.00 5.32
CA PHE A 92 -3.45 -6.06 6.27
C PHE A 92 -3.82 -5.67 7.71
N ASN A 93 -3.59 -6.57 8.67
CA ASN A 93 -3.80 -6.29 10.09
C ASN A 93 -2.66 -5.42 10.64
N GLY A 94 -2.93 -4.12 10.80
CA GLY A 94 -1.95 -3.13 11.27
C GLY A 94 -1.60 -3.23 12.76
N ASP A 95 -2.43 -3.87 13.58
CA ASP A 95 -2.19 -4.01 15.02
C ASP A 95 -0.91 -4.82 15.29
N GLY A 96 -0.62 -5.76 14.40
CA GLY A 96 0.58 -6.59 14.48
C GLY A 96 1.90 -5.84 14.33
N ILE A 97 1.90 -4.64 13.78
CA ILE A 97 3.13 -3.88 13.48
C ILE A 97 3.28 -2.60 14.31
N PHE A 98 2.31 -2.25 15.16
CA PHE A 98 2.27 -0.94 15.83
C PHE A 98 3.57 -0.57 16.57
N ASN A 99 4.15 -1.53 17.32
CA ASN A 99 5.38 -1.33 18.10
C ASN A 99 6.66 -1.78 17.35
N TYR A 100 6.61 -1.86 16.04
CA TYR A 100 7.77 -2.29 15.25
C TYR A 100 8.90 -1.26 15.30
N VAL A 101 10.12 -1.73 15.50
CA VAL A 101 11.35 -0.93 15.47
C VAL A 101 12.26 -1.37 14.34
N SER A 102 12.62 -2.66 14.28
CA SER A 102 13.51 -3.19 13.25
C SER A 102 13.43 -4.72 13.18
N GLY A 103 14.02 -5.32 12.12
CA GLY A 103 14.10 -6.76 11.88
C GLY A 103 12.94 -7.29 11.05
N VAL A 104 12.87 -8.60 10.87
CA VAL A 104 11.77 -9.24 10.15
C VAL A 104 10.65 -9.60 11.11
N ILE A 105 9.47 -9.04 10.90
CA ILE A 105 8.27 -9.42 11.66
C ILE A 105 7.91 -10.86 11.26
N ASP A 106 8.01 -11.76 12.20
CA ASP A 106 7.60 -13.17 12.06
C ASP A 106 6.62 -13.51 13.18
N LYS A 107 5.36 -13.30 12.93
CA LYS A 107 4.28 -13.57 13.88
C LYS A 107 3.34 -14.64 13.33
N ASP A 108 2.98 -15.56 14.18
CA ASP A 108 1.95 -16.55 13.89
C ASP A 108 0.53 -15.93 13.95
N GLU A 109 -0.45 -16.69 13.49
CA GLU A 109 -1.85 -16.29 13.43
C GLU A 109 -2.44 -15.90 14.81
N SER A 110 -1.89 -16.43 15.91
CA SER A 110 -2.36 -16.09 17.27
C SER A 110 -1.92 -14.71 17.73
N LYS A 111 -0.83 -14.19 17.17
CA LYS A 111 -0.25 -12.89 17.53
C LYS A 111 -0.53 -11.81 16.50
N CYS A 112 -0.80 -12.19 15.27
CA CYS A 112 -1.19 -11.29 14.19
C CYS A 112 -2.10 -12.03 13.19
N PRO A 113 -3.40 -12.15 13.48
CA PRO A 113 -4.32 -12.87 12.63
C PRO A 113 -4.44 -12.23 11.25
N ARG A 114 -4.73 -13.05 10.25
CA ARG A 114 -5.02 -12.59 8.88
C ARG A 114 -6.33 -11.81 8.78
N SER A 115 -7.23 -12.03 9.75
CA SER A 115 -8.47 -11.25 9.91
C SER A 115 -8.19 -9.89 10.57
N GLY A 116 -9.19 -9.01 10.55
CA GLY A 116 -9.04 -7.69 11.19
C GLY A 116 -8.17 -6.73 10.36
N ILE A 117 -8.33 -6.75 9.05
CA ILE A 117 -7.67 -5.80 8.13
C ILE A 117 -8.03 -4.38 8.56
N SER A 118 -7.04 -3.61 8.98
CA SER A 118 -7.22 -2.28 9.58
C SER A 118 -6.28 -1.21 9.03
N HIS A 119 -5.30 -1.61 8.21
CA HIS A 119 -4.27 -0.70 7.72
C HIS A 119 -3.90 -0.97 6.27
N ALA A 120 -3.52 0.09 5.55
CA ALA A 120 -3.02 0.01 4.18
C ALA A 120 -1.61 0.61 4.07
N ALA A 121 -0.75 -0.01 3.26
CA ALA A 121 0.60 0.43 3.02
C ALA A 121 1.07 0.04 1.60
N LEU A 122 2.30 0.41 1.24
CA LEU A 122 2.86 0.17 -0.08
C LEU A 122 3.96 -0.90 -0.02
N LEU A 123 3.72 -2.07 -0.63
CA LEU A 123 4.71 -3.11 -0.83
C LEU A 123 5.67 -2.69 -1.94
N VAL A 124 6.97 -2.55 -1.60
CA VAL A 124 7.97 -1.96 -2.50
C VAL A 124 9.14 -2.89 -2.83
N GLY A 125 9.28 -4.00 -2.13
CA GLY A 125 10.40 -4.90 -2.36
C GLY A 125 10.31 -6.19 -1.56
N TYR A 126 11.34 -7.02 -1.75
CA TYR A 126 11.50 -8.28 -1.02
C TYR A 126 12.98 -8.61 -0.87
N GLY A 127 13.29 -9.51 0.03
CA GLY A 127 14.64 -9.98 0.27
C GLY A 127 14.68 -11.28 1.07
N ASN A 128 15.89 -11.66 1.42
CA ASN A 128 16.19 -12.75 2.37
C ASN A 128 17.10 -12.20 3.46
N ASP A 129 16.81 -12.50 4.71
CA ASP A 129 17.65 -12.13 5.85
C ASP A 129 18.65 -13.25 6.15
N PRO A 130 19.95 -13.06 5.89
CA PRO A 130 20.95 -14.11 6.08
C PRO A 130 21.08 -14.57 7.55
N SER A 131 20.71 -13.73 8.51
CA SER A 131 20.83 -14.02 9.93
C SER A 131 19.76 -14.98 10.43
N SER A 132 18.55 -14.86 9.92
CA SER A 132 17.41 -15.71 10.30
C SER A 132 17.04 -16.74 9.22
N GLY A 133 17.56 -16.57 8.00
CA GLY A 133 17.16 -17.37 6.83
C GLY A 133 15.77 -17.05 6.31
N LEU A 134 15.10 -16.03 6.86
CA LEU A 134 13.72 -15.68 6.49
C LEU A 134 13.67 -14.86 5.22
N ASP A 135 12.81 -15.27 4.32
CA ASP A 135 12.36 -14.42 3.24
C ASP A 135 11.41 -13.35 3.77
N PHE A 136 11.52 -12.12 3.28
CA PHE A 136 10.69 -11.00 3.74
C PHE A 136 10.20 -10.10 2.61
N TRP A 137 9.15 -9.36 2.92
CA TRP A 137 8.66 -8.20 2.19
C TRP A 137 9.21 -6.91 2.78
N ILE A 138 9.48 -5.92 1.93
CA ILE A 138 9.78 -4.54 2.32
C ILE A 138 8.54 -3.71 2.05
N VAL A 139 8.01 -3.09 3.09
CA VAL A 139 6.79 -2.30 3.01
C VAL A 139 7.05 -0.87 3.47
N LYS A 140 6.68 0.10 2.63
CA LYS A 140 6.66 1.52 2.96
C LYS A 140 5.40 1.83 3.74
N ASN A 141 5.57 2.25 5.00
CA ASN A 141 4.47 2.69 5.86
C ASN A 141 4.21 4.21 5.71
N ASN A 142 3.17 4.71 6.35
CA ASN A 142 2.77 6.12 6.34
C ASN A 142 2.77 6.77 7.74
N TRP A 143 3.54 6.19 8.69
CA TRP A 143 3.62 6.66 10.09
C TRP A 143 4.89 7.49 10.40
N SER A 144 5.39 8.26 9.43
CA SER A 144 6.62 9.05 9.51
C SER A 144 7.91 8.22 9.39
N THR A 145 8.98 8.88 8.96
CA THR A 145 10.33 8.30 8.85
C THR A 145 11.00 8.02 10.21
N ARG A 146 10.38 8.45 11.32
CA ARG A 146 10.85 8.14 12.69
C ARG A 146 10.35 6.80 13.19
N TRP A 147 9.36 6.20 12.55
CA TRP A 147 8.82 4.89 12.88
C TRP A 147 9.57 3.80 12.11
N GLY A 148 9.78 2.64 12.75
CA GLY A 148 10.38 1.47 12.12
C GLY A 148 11.75 1.74 11.51
N GLU A 149 12.05 1.09 10.40
CA GLU A 149 13.28 1.25 9.63
C GLU A 149 13.16 2.45 8.68
N LYS A 150 13.27 3.67 9.21
CA LYS A 150 13.12 4.95 8.46
C LYS A 150 11.79 5.07 7.71
N GLY A 151 10.71 4.61 8.33
CA GLY A 151 9.35 4.63 7.76
C GLY A 151 8.97 3.35 7.03
N TYR A 152 9.86 2.36 7.00
CA TYR A 152 9.61 1.04 6.40
C TYR A 152 9.57 -0.05 7.47
N PHE A 153 9.04 -1.20 7.10
CA PHE A 153 9.14 -2.42 7.89
C PHE A 153 9.39 -3.62 7.00
N ARG A 154 9.98 -4.66 7.61
CA ARG A 154 10.15 -5.96 6.97
C ARG A 154 9.24 -6.97 7.64
N ILE A 155 8.52 -7.75 6.86
CA ILE A 155 7.58 -8.78 7.33
C ILE A 155 7.81 -10.06 6.58
N ARG A 156 7.73 -11.20 7.28
CA ARG A 156 7.97 -12.53 6.70
C ARG A 156 7.10 -12.74 5.47
N ARG A 157 7.74 -13.25 4.40
CA ARG A 157 7.10 -13.68 3.16
C ARG A 157 6.92 -15.20 3.15
N GLY A 158 5.81 -15.67 2.58
CA GLY A 158 5.55 -17.09 2.32
C GLY A 158 4.58 -17.75 3.30
N ASN A 159 4.07 -17.01 4.31
CA ASN A 159 3.09 -17.56 5.26
C ASN A 159 1.89 -16.63 5.55
N GLY A 160 1.73 -15.54 4.80
CA GLY A 160 0.60 -14.61 4.96
C GLY A 160 0.58 -13.88 6.30
N THR A 161 1.74 -13.59 6.90
CA THR A 161 1.86 -12.91 8.20
C THR A 161 1.00 -11.66 8.24
N CYS A 162 0.15 -11.53 9.26
CA CYS A 162 -0.78 -10.41 9.45
C CYS A 162 -1.77 -10.18 8.29
N GLY A 163 -1.99 -11.17 7.43
CA GLY A 163 -2.84 -11.02 6.26
C GLY A 163 -2.24 -10.15 5.15
N ILE A 164 -0.91 -10.06 5.07
CA ILE A 164 -0.19 -9.22 4.09
C ILE A 164 -0.58 -9.49 2.63
N ASN A 165 -1.09 -10.68 2.36
CA ASN A 165 -1.53 -11.16 1.06
C ASN A 165 -3.05 -11.27 0.91
N CYS A 166 -3.84 -10.77 1.87
CA CYS A 166 -5.30 -10.86 1.82
C CYS A 166 -5.93 -9.81 0.93
N TYR A 167 -5.27 -8.67 0.74
CA TYR A 167 -5.80 -7.59 -0.07
C TYR A 167 -4.67 -6.88 -0.82
N VAL A 168 -4.53 -7.18 -2.09
CA VAL A 168 -3.43 -6.71 -2.93
C VAL A 168 -3.97 -6.10 -4.22
N ILE A 169 -3.57 -4.86 -4.50
CA ILE A 169 -4.06 -4.09 -5.64
C ILE A 169 -2.94 -3.25 -6.24
N THR A 170 -2.97 -3.02 -7.54
CA THR A 170 -2.09 -2.07 -8.22
C THR A 170 -2.88 -1.18 -9.17
N ALA A 171 -2.43 0.06 -9.36
CA ALA A 171 -2.96 0.92 -10.40
C ALA A 171 -2.55 0.39 -11.79
N THR A 172 -3.45 0.54 -12.76
CA THR A 172 -3.07 0.42 -14.17
C THR A 172 -2.79 1.82 -14.70
N VAL A 173 -1.65 1.99 -15.34
CA VAL A 173 -1.16 3.30 -15.80
C VAL A 173 -0.70 3.23 -17.26
N ASP A 174 -0.96 4.30 -18.00
CA ASP A 174 -0.36 4.58 -19.29
C ASP A 174 0.62 5.75 -19.13
N PHE A 175 1.75 5.67 -19.77
CA PHE A 175 2.72 6.76 -19.88
C PHE A 175 2.53 7.46 -21.22
N ASN A 176 2.44 8.78 -21.20
CA ASN A 176 2.32 9.61 -22.40
C ASN A 176 3.63 9.72 -23.15
#